data_2fb6b7e32de8fc52b7dabe9ef4ee8610
#
_entry.id   2fb6b7e32de8fc52b7dabe9ef4ee8610
#
_cell.length_a   1.000
_cell.length_b   1.000
_cell.length_c   1.000
_cell.angle_alpha   90.00
_cell.angle_beta   90.00
_cell.angle_gamma   90.00
#
_symmetry.space_group_name_H-M   'P 1'
#
loop_
_entity.id
_entity.type
_entity.pdbx_description
1 polymer ?
#
loop_
_entity_poly.entity_id
_entity_poly.type
_entity_poly.pdbx_seq_one_letter_code
_entity_poly.pdbx_strand_id
1 'polypeptide(L)'
;MTRVTDPAGATNATTPGAPAAPETDDPGHDGHWLRSFARPELWAAAGYDASHHDFAWQHRELARLMSNECPLPPDDVVIEAALSAMREANFYPNSAWELRDALADFAGVEKHSVILGNGSTEILDVVTRTFITPGDEAVIPVPTYAFFETQVRLNGGVAVLVPTTADLGFDIPAIRAAVTPRTKLIFLCSPNNPIGRSWTEEEVVAVLETGIPTVIDQAYLECGYGRSFAPLISRFPNLIVTRTMSKAYGLAAVRVGYGLADPAVIDLLLRVRIPFSVSLVGARACLAAVREPGYLDRRRRYISDERDRLFAVLSTLPGVVPWPSETNFITIDVTATGRPSSDYVAEAKAEHLLLRRVAAHRLEGQYVRVTIGLHDENDRFLEVFTRSVHGATGSATDTTAH
;
A
#
# COMPACT_ATOMS: atom_id res chain seq x y z
N MET A 1 5.16 43.08 -8.89
CA MET A 1 6.66 43.06 -8.85
C MET A 1 7.05 42.97 -7.39
N THR A 2 7.37 41.80 -6.90
CA THR A 2 8.20 41.62 -5.70
C THR A 2 8.76 40.19 -5.80
N ARG A 3 10.05 40.08 -5.92
CA ARG A 3 10.82 38.84 -6.02
C ARG A 3 10.82 38.15 -4.66
N VAL A 4 10.47 36.86 -4.61
CA VAL A 4 10.75 36.00 -3.48
C VAL A 4 12.01 35.20 -3.83
N THR A 5 13.03 35.40 -3.03
CA THR A 5 14.33 34.72 -3.12
C THR A 5 14.24 33.34 -2.46
N ASP A 6 14.74 32.33 -3.16
CA ASP A 6 14.93 30.97 -2.75
C ASP A 6 16.11 30.86 -1.76
N PRO A 7 16.03 30.16 -0.63
CA PRO A 7 17.21 29.74 0.13
C PRO A 7 17.56 28.28 -0.17
N ALA A 8 18.60 28.11 -0.98
CA ALA A 8 19.30 26.84 -1.12
C ALA A 8 20.15 26.55 0.14
N GLY A 9 20.16 25.27 0.54
CA GLY A 9 21.26 24.66 1.28
C GLY A 9 20.99 24.28 2.72
N ALA A 10 20.68 23.00 2.93
CA ALA A 10 21.17 22.28 4.12
C ALA A 10 21.16 20.77 3.84
N THR A 11 22.35 20.24 3.62
CA THR A 11 22.67 18.81 3.67
C THR A 11 22.65 18.35 5.12
N ASN A 12 21.81 17.38 5.46
CA ASN A 12 22.10 16.46 6.56
C ASN A 12 21.50 15.07 6.23
N ALA A 13 22.42 14.15 5.97
CA ALA A 13 22.15 12.73 5.91
C ALA A 13 21.92 12.21 7.35
N THR A 14 20.69 11.92 7.68
CA THR A 14 20.34 11.13 8.87
C THR A 14 19.55 9.91 8.43
N THR A 15 19.95 8.76 8.97
CA THR A 15 19.32 7.43 8.92
C THR A 15 17.79 7.54 8.95
N PRO A 16 17.03 6.71 8.21
CA PRO A 16 15.58 6.75 8.28
C PRO A 16 15.07 6.07 9.58
N GLY A 17 15.25 6.77 10.67
CA GLY A 17 14.38 6.65 11.83
C GLY A 17 13.13 7.48 11.56
N ALA A 18 12.02 7.19 12.23
CA ALA A 18 10.75 7.87 12.10
C ALA A 18 10.91 9.37 11.74
N PRO A 19 10.11 9.92 10.82
CA PRO A 19 10.20 11.33 10.48
C PRO A 19 10.09 12.16 11.76
N ALA A 20 11.02 13.10 11.93
CA ALA A 20 10.98 14.03 13.06
C ALA A 20 9.63 14.77 13.04
N ALA A 21 9.01 14.90 14.21
CA ALA A 21 7.83 15.73 14.36
C ALA A 21 8.16 17.14 13.82
N PRO A 22 7.21 17.81 13.14
CA PRO A 22 7.44 19.17 12.65
C PRO A 22 7.83 20.05 13.83
N GLU A 23 9.01 20.67 13.77
CA GLU A 23 9.40 21.74 14.67
C GLU A 23 8.47 22.94 14.36
N THR A 24 7.48 23.14 15.19
CA THR A 24 6.71 24.39 15.17
C THR A 24 7.48 25.39 16.01
N ASP A 25 8.23 26.28 15.37
CA ASP A 25 8.87 27.47 15.98
C ASP A 25 7.83 28.54 16.32
N ASP A 26 6.71 28.17 16.94
CA ASP A 26 5.78 29.12 17.56
C ASP A 26 5.93 29.01 19.08
N PRO A 27 6.61 29.95 19.74
CA PRO A 27 6.83 29.93 21.20
C PRO A 27 5.53 30.08 22.01
N GLY A 28 4.37 30.21 21.38
CA GLY A 28 3.05 30.32 22.00
C GLY A 28 2.19 29.08 22.01
N HIS A 29 2.56 27.99 21.26
CA HIS A 29 1.75 26.78 21.09
C HIS A 29 2.60 25.49 21.17
N ASP A 30 3.39 25.35 22.23
CA ASP A 30 4.20 24.14 22.44
C ASP A 30 3.40 22.85 22.74
N GLY A 31 2.07 22.95 22.77
CA GLY A 31 1.16 21.82 23.00
C GLY A 31 1.43 21.09 24.33
N HIS A 32 2.29 21.65 25.20
CA HIS A 32 2.73 21.01 26.45
C HIS A 32 1.55 20.60 27.35
N TRP A 33 0.48 21.38 27.35
CA TRP A 33 -0.74 21.06 28.08
C TRP A 33 -1.45 19.82 27.57
N LEU A 34 -1.35 19.49 26.26
CA LEU A 34 -1.95 18.30 25.65
C LEU A 34 -1.32 17.00 26.13
N ARG A 35 -0.04 17.05 26.59
CA ARG A 35 0.69 15.84 27.01
C ARG A 35 0.03 15.13 28.20
N SER A 36 -0.71 15.85 29.03
CA SER A 36 -1.46 15.28 30.16
C SER A 36 -2.80 14.66 29.76
N PHE A 37 -3.31 14.95 28.55
CA PHE A 37 -4.62 14.50 28.09
C PHE A 37 -4.54 13.52 26.90
N ALA A 38 -3.58 13.70 26.00
CA ALA A 38 -3.41 12.81 24.87
C ALA A 38 -2.71 11.51 25.26
N ARG A 39 -3.07 10.43 24.60
CA ARG A 39 -2.46 9.12 24.80
C ARG A 39 -0.95 9.18 24.53
N PRO A 40 -0.10 8.58 25.37
CA PRO A 40 1.36 8.65 25.23
C PRO A 40 1.89 8.15 23.88
N GLU A 41 1.24 7.13 23.31
CA GLU A 41 1.60 6.50 22.03
C GLU A 41 1.57 7.50 20.86
N LEU A 42 0.68 8.50 20.94
CA LEU A 42 0.52 9.50 19.88
C LEU A 42 1.73 10.44 19.76
N TRP A 43 2.46 10.66 20.84
CA TRP A 43 3.65 11.53 20.84
C TRP A 43 4.86 10.89 20.15
N ALA A 44 4.90 9.57 20.10
CA ALA A 44 5.95 8.80 19.41
C ALA A 44 5.57 8.46 17.96
N ALA A 45 4.31 8.68 17.56
CA ALA A 45 3.82 8.33 16.23
C ALA A 45 4.08 9.47 15.24
N ALA A 46 4.68 9.15 14.11
CA ALA A 46 4.73 10.07 12.99
C ALA A 46 3.36 10.16 12.30
N GLY A 47 2.89 11.37 12.01
CA GLY A 47 1.74 11.57 11.15
C GLY A 47 1.98 11.03 9.74
N TYR A 48 0.90 10.66 9.04
CA TYR A 48 1.02 10.30 7.64
C TYR A 48 1.37 11.54 6.80
N ASP A 49 2.50 11.52 6.12
CA ASP A 49 2.91 12.59 5.21
C ASP A 49 2.19 12.44 3.85
N ALA A 50 1.21 13.32 3.61
CA ALA A 50 0.47 13.41 2.35
C ALA A 50 1.06 14.44 1.36
N SER A 51 2.12 15.15 1.71
CA SER A 51 2.68 16.27 0.93
C SER A 51 2.99 15.90 -0.52
N HIS A 52 3.44 14.67 -0.74
CA HIS A 52 3.71 14.17 -2.09
C HIS A 52 2.44 14.03 -2.96
N HIS A 53 1.28 13.77 -2.36
CA HIS A 53 0.00 13.78 -3.08
C HIS A 53 -0.45 15.19 -3.39
N ASP A 54 -0.33 16.11 -2.42
CA ASP A 54 -0.66 17.53 -2.61
C ASP A 54 0.22 18.13 -3.71
N PHE A 55 1.52 17.81 -3.71
CA PHE A 55 2.44 18.20 -4.77
C PHE A 55 1.99 17.67 -6.15
N ALA A 56 1.63 16.40 -6.26
CA ALA A 56 1.17 15.81 -7.51
C ALA A 56 -0.17 16.38 -8.00
N TRP A 57 -1.05 16.84 -7.10
CA TRP A 57 -2.29 17.53 -7.46
C TRP A 57 -2.06 18.96 -7.95
N GLN A 58 -1.04 19.65 -7.43
CA GLN A 58 -0.62 20.98 -7.88
C GLN A 58 0.14 20.93 -9.21
N HIS A 59 0.75 19.78 -9.56
CA HIS A 59 1.57 19.55 -10.73
C HIS A 59 1.02 18.41 -11.59
N ARG A 60 -0.13 18.66 -12.21
CA ARG A 60 -0.87 17.63 -12.99
C ARG A 60 -0.21 17.26 -14.30
N GLU A 61 0.78 18.02 -14.75
CA GLU A 61 1.64 17.74 -15.90
C GLU A 61 2.65 16.63 -15.62
N LEU A 62 2.85 16.26 -14.36
CA LEU A 62 3.79 15.22 -13.96
C LEU A 62 3.13 13.84 -13.98
N ALA A 63 3.79 12.83 -14.55
CA ALA A 63 3.34 11.45 -14.51
C ALA A 63 3.44 10.87 -13.07
N ARG A 64 2.36 10.29 -12.57
CA ARG A 64 2.21 9.84 -11.17
C ARG A 64 2.62 8.38 -10.99
N LEU A 65 3.91 8.09 -11.10
CA LEU A 65 4.44 6.73 -10.98
C LEU A 65 4.90 6.38 -9.55
N MET A 66 4.30 6.97 -8.52
CA MET A 66 4.79 6.89 -7.12
C MET A 66 3.84 6.22 -6.12
N SER A 67 2.52 6.22 -6.37
CA SER A 67 1.51 5.91 -5.35
C SER A 67 0.71 4.63 -5.61
N ASN A 68 1.15 3.82 -6.57
CA ASN A 68 0.50 2.56 -6.92
C ASN A 68 -0.98 2.78 -7.30
N GLU A 69 -1.26 3.86 -8.04
CA GLU A 69 -2.56 4.15 -8.63
C GLU A 69 -2.71 3.38 -9.96
N CYS A 70 -3.93 3.09 -10.38
CA CYS A 70 -4.18 2.55 -11.71
C CYS A 70 -4.13 3.70 -12.73
N PRO A 71 -3.38 3.59 -13.84
CA PRO A 71 -3.29 4.67 -14.82
C PRO A 71 -4.56 4.84 -15.67
N LEU A 72 -5.38 3.79 -15.76
CA LEU A 72 -6.58 3.81 -16.57
C LEU A 72 -7.74 4.49 -15.83
N PRO A 73 -8.38 5.50 -16.42
CA PRO A 73 -9.54 6.16 -15.82
C PRO A 73 -10.72 5.17 -15.71
N PRO A 74 -11.72 5.45 -14.85
CA PRO A 74 -12.94 4.65 -14.80
C PRO A 74 -13.72 4.77 -16.11
N ASP A 75 -14.40 3.69 -16.50
CA ASP A 75 -15.27 3.64 -17.69
C ASP A 75 -16.54 4.48 -17.44
N ASP A 76 -17.20 4.92 -18.51
CA ASP A 76 -18.37 5.80 -18.45
C ASP A 76 -19.49 5.23 -17.56
N VAL A 77 -19.74 3.92 -17.60
CA VAL A 77 -20.75 3.26 -16.75
C VAL A 77 -20.50 3.48 -15.25
N VAL A 78 -19.24 3.54 -14.84
CA VAL A 78 -18.84 3.80 -13.44
C VAL A 78 -19.04 5.28 -13.10
N ILE A 79 -18.67 6.16 -14.04
CA ILE A 79 -18.84 7.62 -13.88
C ILE A 79 -20.34 7.96 -13.78
N GLU A 80 -21.18 7.43 -14.66
CA GLU A 80 -22.62 7.64 -14.67
C GLU A 80 -23.30 7.12 -13.38
N ALA A 81 -22.86 5.97 -12.87
CA ALA A 81 -23.35 5.45 -11.59
C ALA A 81 -23.02 6.39 -10.42
N ALA A 82 -21.82 6.97 -10.41
CA ALA A 82 -21.41 7.96 -9.41
C ALA A 82 -22.24 9.25 -9.51
N LEU A 83 -22.41 9.78 -10.72
CA LEU A 83 -23.19 10.99 -10.98
C LEU A 83 -24.67 10.80 -10.63
N SER A 84 -25.24 9.63 -10.93
CA SER A 84 -26.60 9.27 -10.54
C SER A 84 -26.75 9.27 -9.01
N ALA A 85 -25.80 8.67 -8.29
CA ALA A 85 -25.82 8.64 -6.82
C ALA A 85 -25.70 10.04 -6.19
N MET A 86 -25.01 10.99 -6.84
CA MET A 86 -24.93 12.39 -6.36
C MET A 86 -26.30 13.08 -6.32
N ARG A 87 -27.29 12.65 -7.11
CA ARG A 87 -28.65 13.20 -7.05
C ARG A 87 -29.40 12.87 -5.77
N GLU A 88 -28.91 11.88 -5.04
CA GLU A 88 -29.47 11.40 -3.76
C GLU A 88 -28.56 11.76 -2.56
N ALA A 89 -27.57 12.66 -2.75
CA ALA A 89 -26.56 12.99 -1.73
C ALA A 89 -27.11 13.66 -0.47
N ASN A 90 -28.38 14.09 -0.49
CA ASN A 90 -29.09 14.64 0.68
C ASN A 90 -29.57 13.54 1.65
N PHE A 91 -29.46 12.25 1.28
CA PHE A 91 -29.80 11.14 2.15
C PHE A 91 -28.55 10.42 2.66
N TYR A 92 -28.62 9.90 3.88
CA TYR A 92 -27.60 8.97 4.35
C TYR A 92 -27.53 7.73 3.45
N PRO A 93 -26.33 7.18 3.22
CA PRO A 93 -26.23 5.93 2.46
C PRO A 93 -26.93 4.79 3.21
N ASN A 94 -27.47 3.85 2.44
CA ASN A 94 -27.91 2.56 3.00
C ASN A 94 -26.67 1.73 3.39
N SER A 95 -26.86 0.49 3.85
CA SER A 95 -25.76 -0.42 4.20
C SER A 95 -24.90 -0.87 3.01
N ALA A 96 -25.15 -0.34 1.81
CA ALA A 96 -24.53 -0.74 0.54
C ALA A 96 -24.60 -2.26 0.28
N TRP A 97 -25.73 -2.86 0.67
CA TRP A 97 -25.94 -4.32 0.62
C TRP A 97 -25.76 -4.89 -0.80
N GLU A 98 -26.16 -4.16 -1.84
CA GLU A 98 -25.98 -4.58 -3.24
C GLU A 98 -24.51 -4.75 -3.61
N LEU A 99 -23.65 -3.81 -3.18
CA LEU A 99 -22.20 -3.90 -3.37
C LEU A 99 -21.63 -5.04 -2.54
N ARG A 100 -22.05 -5.16 -1.27
CA ARG A 100 -21.61 -6.24 -0.38
C ARG A 100 -21.92 -7.62 -0.97
N ASP A 101 -23.15 -7.81 -1.46
CA ASP A 101 -23.58 -9.06 -2.10
C ASP A 101 -22.78 -9.36 -3.37
N ALA A 102 -22.56 -8.36 -4.24
CA ALA A 102 -21.76 -8.52 -5.44
C ALA A 102 -20.29 -8.88 -5.13
N LEU A 103 -19.71 -8.30 -4.07
CA LEU A 103 -18.36 -8.64 -3.64
C LEU A 103 -18.27 -10.02 -2.99
N ALA A 104 -19.31 -10.48 -2.28
CA ALA A 104 -19.41 -11.83 -1.76
C ALA A 104 -19.42 -12.85 -2.90
N ASP A 105 -20.27 -12.63 -3.90
CA ASP A 105 -20.37 -13.47 -5.12
C ASP A 105 -19.02 -13.49 -5.86
N PHE A 106 -18.37 -12.32 -6.04
CA PHE A 106 -17.07 -12.19 -6.69
C PHE A 106 -15.96 -12.95 -5.94
N ALA A 107 -15.99 -12.90 -4.60
CA ALA A 107 -14.98 -13.56 -3.75
C ALA A 107 -15.28 -15.04 -3.49
N GLY A 108 -16.48 -15.52 -3.79
CA GLY A 108 -16.92 -16.89 -3.51
C GLY A 108 -17.14 -17.15 -2.01
N VAL A 109 -17.65 -16.16 -1.27
CA VAL A 109 -17.93 -16.26 0.18
C VAL A 109 -19.42 -15.98 0.47
N GLU A 110 -19.85 -16.26 1.69
CA GLU A 110 -21.21 -15.95 2.13
C GLU A 110 -21.43 -14.42 2.22
N LYS A 111 -22.67 -13.97 1.99
CA LYS A 111 -23.02 -12.53 2.02
C LYS A 111 -22.75 -11.86 3.36
N HIS A 112 -22.88 -12.61 4.46
CA HIS A 112 -22.57 -12.13 5.81
C HIS A 112 -21.07 -12.15 6.13
N SER A 113 -20.24 -12.67 5.24
CA SER A 113 -18.78 -12.68 5.37
C SER A 113 -18.11 -11.40 4.86
N VAL A 114 -18.86 -10.34 4.53
CA VAL A 114 -18.31 -9.11 3.91
C VAL A 114 -18.56 -7.89 4.78
N ILE A 115 -17.53 -7.12 5.07
CA ILE A 115 -17.59 -5.77 5.65
C ILE A 115 -17.02 -4.75 4.68
N LEU A 116 -17.69 -3.61 4.49
CA LEU A 116 -17.21 -2.49 3.68
C LEU A 116 -16.57 -1.42 4.57
N GLY A 117 -15.59 -0.70 4.04
CA GLY A 117 -14.92 0.42 4.72
C GLY A 117 -14.44 1.50 3.77
N ASN A 118 -14.05 2.65 4.33
CA ASN A 118 -13.46 3.77 3.62
C ASN A 118 -12.02 3.44 3.20
N GLY A 119 -11.90 2.61 2.15
CA GLY A 119 -10.69 1.91 1.75
C GLY A 119 -10.37 0.72 2.66
N SER A 120 -9.46 -0.17 2.22
CA SER A 120 -8.96 -1.26 3.07
C SER A 120 -8.26 -0.75 4.34
N THR A 121 -7.77 0.49 4.33
CA THR A 121 -7.13 1.15 5.48
C THR A 121 -8.08 1.25 6.68
N GLU A 122 -9.36 1.60 6.48
CA GLU A 122 -10.35 1.59 7.56
C GLU A 122 -10.59 0.16 8.08
N ILE A 123 -10.63 -0.84 7.20
CA ILE A 123 -10.82 -2.23 7.64
C ILE A 123 -9.64 -2.67 8.51
N LEU A 124 -8.40 -2.34 8.11
CA LEU A 124 -7.20 -2.64 8.91
C LEU A 124 -7.22 -1.94 10.28
N ASP A 125 -7.65 -0.67 10.32
CA ASP A 125 -7.84 0.07 11.57
C ASP A 125 -8.91 -0.58 12.47
N VAL A 126 -10.07 -0.91 11.89
CA VAL A 126 -11.17 -1.58 12.61
C VAL A 126 -10.71 -2.93 13.18
N VAL A 127 -10.01 -3.74 12.39
CA VAL A 127 -9.44 -5.02 12.85
C VAL A 127 -8.45 -4.79 13.99
N THR A 128 -7.53 -3.83 13.83
CA THR A 128 -6.54 -3.55 14.89
C THR A 128 -7.22 -3.13 16.19
N ARG A 129 -8.19 -2.20 16.14
CA ARG A 129 -8.97 -1.76 17.31
C ARG A 129 -9.85 -2.87 17.92
N THR A 130 -10.19 -3.89 17.14
CA THR A 130 -10.98 -5.03 17.64
C THR A 130 -10.13 -5.99 18.45
N PHE A 131 -8.88 -6.23 18.06
CA PHE A 131 -8.07 -7.31 18.64
C PHE A 131 -6.90 -6.82 19.50
N ILE A 132 -6.45 -5.57 19.35
CA ILE A 132 -5.27 -5.04 20.05
C ILE A 132 -5.68 -4.07 21.16
N THR A 133 -5.21 -4.37 22.36
CA THR A 133 -5.23 -3.47 23.53
C THR A 133 -3.79 -3.21 24.00
N PRO A 134 -3.55 -2.21 24.87
CA PRO A 134 -2.21 -1.91 25.35
C PRO A 134 -1.48 -3.13 25.91
N GLY A 135 -0.28 -3.42 25.38
CA GLY A 135 0.57 -4.54 25.76
C GLY A 135 0.32 -5.84 24.97
N ASP A 136 -0.74 -5.92 24.15
CA ASP A 136 -0.93 -7.04 23.23
C ASP A 136 0.09 -7.00 22.09
N GLU A 137 0.39 -8.14 21.50
CA GLU A 137 1.37 -8.28 20.43
C GLU A 137 0.71 -8.55 19.08
N ALA A 138 1.28 -7.96 18.02
CA ALA A 138 0.99 -8.35 16.65
C ALA A 138 2.27 -8.75 15.92
N VAL A 139 2.27 -9.94 15.32
CA VAL A 139 3.41 -10.44 14.51
C VAL A 139 3.29 -9.90 13.10
N ILE A 140 4.37 -9.29 12.59
CA ILE A 140 4.42 -8.60 11.30
C ILE A 140 5.70 -8.99 10.56
N PRO A 141 5.65 -9.84 9.51
CA PRO A 141 6.77 -10.07 8.62
C PRO A 141 7.17 -8.79 7.89
N VAL A 142 8.46 -8.44 7.89
CA VAL A 142 9.00 -7.21 7.30
C VAL A 142 10.12 -7.51 6.31
N PRO A 143 10.23 -6.72 5.20
CA PRO A 143 9.52 -5.47 4.89
C PRO A 143 8.08 -5.71 4.43
N THR A 144 7.18 -4.81 4.80
CA THR A 144 5.76 -4.87 4.41
C THR A 144 5.13 -3.47 4.48
N TYR A 145 3.80 -3.39 4.36
CA TYR A 145 3.06 -2.14 4.45
C TYR A 145 3.15 -1.54 5.85
N ALA A 146 3.85 -0.40 5.97
CA ALA A 146 4.17 0.24 7.25
C ALA A 146 2.94 0.58 8.12
N PHE A 147 1.75 0.68 7.51
CA PHE A 147 0.52 0.96 8.22
C PHE A 147 0.17 -0.09 9.28
N PHE A 148 0.53 -1.37 9.09
CA PHE A 148 0.29 -2.41 10.08
C PHE A 148 0.98 -2.08 11.40
N GLU A 149 2.28 -1.82 11.36
CA GLU A 149 3.05 -1.44 12.55
C GLU A 149 2.51 -0.15 13.17
N THR A 150 2.22 0.86 12.35
CA THR A 150 1.69 2.13 12.82
C THR A 150 0.38 1.93 13.58
N GLN A 151 -0.55 1.15 13.06
CA GLN A 151 -1.84 0.91 13.71
C GLN A 151 -1.70 0.13 15.03
N VAL A 152 -0.84 -0.89 15.06
CA VAL A 152 -0.56 -1.64 16.30
C VAL A 152 -0.04 -0.69 17.38
N ARG A 153 0.97 0.12 17.07
CA ARG A 153 1.57 1.08 18.02
C ARG A 153 0.58 2.16 18.47
N LEU A 154 -0.23 2.71 17.56
CA LEU A 154 -1.25 3.71 17.89
C LEU A 154 -2.33 3.16 18.82
N ASN A 155 -2.54 1.84 18.86
CA ASN A 155 -3.46 1.20 19.81
C ASN A 155 -2.76 0.71 21.09
N GLY A 156 -1.50 1.09 21.33
CA GLY A 156 -0.72 0.71 22.51
C GLY A 156 -0.18 -0.72 22.44
N GLY A 157 -0.33 -1.40 21.30
CA GLY A 157 0.20 -2.74 21.08
C GLY A 157 1.69 -2.75 20.75
N VAL A 158 2.28 -3.93 20.81
CA VAL A 158 3.67 -4.21 20.47
C VAL A 158 3.75 -4.86 19.11
N ALA A 159 4.41 -4.20 18.16
CA ALA A 159 4.70 -4.78 16.84
C ALA A 159 5.93 -5.70 16.95
N VAL A 160 5.72 -7.01 16.79
CA VAL A 160 6.78 -8.03 16.77
C VAL A 160 7.18 -8.23 15.30
N LEU A 161 8.27 -7.57 14.91
CA LEU A 161 8.74 -7.56 13.52
C LEU A 161 9.58 -8.81 13.24
N VAL A 162 9.15 -9.62 12.27
CA VAL A 162 9.86 -10.83 11.83
C VAL A 162 10.49 -10.56 10.47
N PRO A 163 11.83 -10.59 10.35
CA PRO A 163 12.49 -10.37 9.09
C PRO A 163 12.14 -11.45 8.06
N THR A 164 12.02 -11.05 6.78
CA THR A 164 12.09 -11.99 5.65
C THR A 164 13.47 -12.64 5.58
N THR A 165 13.57 -13.76 4.87
CA THR A 165 14.85 -14.41 4.52
C THR A 165 15.69 -13.51 3.60
N ALA A 166 16.96 -13.87 3.38
CA ALA A 166 17.87 -13.06 2.56
C ALA A 166 17.43 -12.94 1.09
N ASP A 167 16.68 -13.90 0.58
CA ASP A 167 16.05 -13.89 -0.75
C ASP A 167 14.66 -13.26 -0.78
N LEU A 168 14.30 -12.52 0.27
CA LEU A 168 12.99 -11.88 0.47
C LEU A 168 11.82 -12.88 0.55
N GLY A 169 12.11 -14.12 0.93
CA GLY A 169 11.10 -15.14 1.27
C GLY A 169 10.50 -14.92 2.66
N PHE A 170 9.41 -15.61 2.95
CA PHE A 170 8.78 -15.53 4.26
C PHE A 170 9.31 -16.63 5.18
N ASP A 171 9.82 -16.23 6.35
CA ASP A 171 10.37 -17.15 7.34
C ASP A 171 9.25 -17.71 8.24
N ILE A 172 8.57 -18.76 7.77
CA ILE A 172 7.46 -19.37 8.48
C ILE A 172 7.84 -19.89 9.87
N PRO A 173 8.99 -20.60 10.04
CA PRO A 173 9.47 -20.99 11.36
C PRO A 173 9.63 -19.81 12.31
N ALA A 174 10.25 -18.71 11.86
CA ALA A 174 10.45 -17.52 12.69
C ALA A 174 9.12 -16.84 13.04
N ILE A 175 8.17 -16.75 12.08
CA ILE A 175 6.82 -16.21 12.33
C ILE A 175 6.11 -17.02 13.42
N ARG A 176 6.13 -18.36 13.33
CA ARG A 176 5.51 -19.24 14.33
C ARG A 176 6.20 -19.14 15.69
N ALA A 177 7.54 -19.03 15.73
CA ALA A 177 8.30 -18.87 16.96
C ALA A 177 8.06 -17.51 17.64
N ALA A 178 7.67 -16.48 16.89
CA ALA A 178 7.35 -15.15 17.41
C ALA A 178 5.98 -15.09 18.11
N VAL A 179 5.14 -16.13 17.99
CA VAL A 179 3.82 -16.18 18.63
C VAL A 179 3.98 -16.45 20.13
N THR A 180 3.37 -15.59 20.94
CA THR A 180 3.34 -15.70 22.41
C THR A 180 1.90 -15.68 22.93
N PRO A 181 1.61 -15.91 24.21
CA PRO A 181 0.26 -15.75 24.78
C PRO A 181 -0.32 -14.32 24.65
N ARG A 182 0.53 -13.31 24.41
CA ARG A 182 0.10 -11.93 24.17
C ARG A 182 -0.19 -11.65 22.70
N THR A 183 0.18 -12.53 21.78
CA THR A 183 -0.09 -12.35 20.34
C THR A 183 -1.58 -12.45 20.07
N LYS A 184 -2.16 -11.37 19.51
CA LYS A 184 -3.59 -11.26 19.18
C LYS A 184 -3.85 -11.15 17.68
N LEU A 185 -2.84 -10.74 16.91
CA LEU A 185 -2.93 -10.60 15.45
C LEU A 185 -1.64 -11.05 14.78
N ILE A 186 -1.78 -11.53 13.54
CA ILE A 186 -0.69 -11.65 12.57
C ILE A 186 -1.11 -10.86 11.33
N PHE A 187 -0.22 -10.02 10.78
CA PHE A 187 -0.46 -9.29 9.55
C PHE A 187 0.41 -9.84 8.43
N LEU A 188 -0.23 -10.24 7.33
CA LEU A 188 0.42 -10.64 6.10
C LEU A 188 -0.02 -9.71 4.97
N CYS A 189 0.80 -9.52 3.94
CA CYS A 189 0.47 -8.78 2.74
C CYS A 189 0.77 -9.65 1.52
N SER A 190 -0.21 -9.89 0.64
CA SER A 190 -0.08 -10.80 -0.51
C SER A 190 -0.96 -10.39 -1.69
N PRO A 191 -0.40 -9.90 -2.80
CA PRO A 191 1.01 -9.60 -3.04
C PRO A 191 1.57 -8.53 -2.11
N ASN A 192 2.83 -8.68 -1.70
CA ASN A 192 3.44 -7.81 -0.68
C ASN A 192 3.86 -6.45 -1.26
N ASN A 193 3.70 -5.40 -0.48
CA ASN A 193 4.27 -4.09 -0.72
C ASN A 193 5.32 -3.80 0.38
N PRO A 194 6.63 -3.63 0.05
CA PRO A 194 7.14 -3.25 -1.27
C PRO A 194 7.76 -4.39 -2.10
N ILE A 195 7.74 -5.65 -1.66
CA ILE A 195 8.49 -6.74 -2.31
C ILE A 195 7.89 -7.13 -3.67
N GLY A 196 6.56 -7.08 -3.83
CA GLY A 196 5.87 -7.53 -5.03
C GLY A 196 5.50 -9.02 -5.05
N ARG A 197 6.07 -9.84 -4.16
CA ARG A 197 5.87 -11.29 -4.07
C ARG A 197 4.59 -11.67 -3.34
N SER A 198 3.94 -12.74 -3.76
CA SER A 198 2.81 -13.37 -3.06
C SER A 198 3.27 -14.49 -2.13
N TRP A 199 2.45 -14.75 -1.11
CA TRP A 199 2.51 -15.93 -0.28
C TRP A 199 1.94 -17.14 -1.03
N THR A 200 2.49 -18.32 -0.80
CA THR A 200 1.87 -19.58 -1.25
C THR A 200 0.74 -19.98 -0.30
N GLU A 201 -0.14 -20.89 -0.74
CA GLU A 201 -1.21 -21.38 0.14
C GLU A 201 -0.66 -22.17 1.31
N GLU A 202 0.38 -22.95 1.10
CA GLU A 202 1.06 -23.75 2.12
C GLU A 202 1.68 -22.85 3.21
N GLU A 203 2.33 -21.75 2.81
CA GLU A 203 2.87 -20.75 3.75
C GLU A 203 1.75 -20.10 4.58
N VAL A 204 0.66 -19.69 3.92
CA VAL A 204 -0.51 -19.10 4.58
C VAL A 204 -1.17 -20.09 5.55
N VAL A 205 -1.41 -21.33 5.11
CA VAL A 205 -2.00 -22.37 5.96
C VAL A 205 -1.15 -22.63 7.19
N ALA A 206 0.18 -22.71 7.03
CA ALA A 206 1.10 -22.91 8.15
C ALA A 206 1.04 -21.77 9.20
N VAL A 207 0.74 -20.53 8.78
CA VAL A 207 0.49 -19.43 9.71
C VAL A 207 -0.89 -19.54 10.34
N LEU A 208 -1.94 -19.84 9.58
CA LEU A 208 -3.32 -19.98 10.07
C LEU A 208 -3.48 -21.09 11.12
N GLU A 209 -2.69 -22.17 11.01
CA GLU A 209 -2.63 -23.26 11.98
C GLU A 209 -2.15 -22.84 13.38
N THR A 210 -1.58 -21.64 13.54
CA THR A 210 -1.30 -21.06 14.87
C THR A 210 -2.57 -20.76 15.67
N GLY A 211 -3.74 -20.69 15.00
CA GLY A 211 -5.02 -20.32 15.60
C GLY A 211 -5.15 -18.82 15.90
N ILE A 212 -4.11 -18.03 15.69
CA ILE A 212 -4.14 -16.57 15.90
C ILE A 212 -4.94 -15.89 14.78
N PRO A 213 -5.82 -14.93 15.07
CA PRO A 213 -6.45 -14.09 14.05
C PRO A 213 -5.40 -13.52 13.09
N THR A 214 -5.54 -13.83 11.81
CA THR A 214 -4.54 -13.49 10.79
C THR A 214 -5.18 -12.65 9.69
N VAL A 215 -4.66 -11.44 9.51
CA VAL A 215 -5.03 -10.56 8.40
C VAL A 215 -4.14 -10.84 7.21
N ILE A 216 -4.75 -11.05 6.05
CA ILE A 216 -4.04 -11.07 4.77
C ILE A 216 -4.53 -9.90 3.92
N ASP A 217 -3.69 -8.89 3.77
CA ASP A 217 -3.98 -7.75 2.89
C ASP A 217 -3.72 -8.13 1.43
N GLN A 218 -4.80 -8.32 0.68
CA GLN A 218 -4.81 -8.63 -0.74
C GLN A 218 -5.12 -7.38 -1.60
N ALA A 219 -4.66 -6.21 -1.21
CA ALA A 219 -4.92 -4.96 -1.94
C ALA A 219 -4.42 -4.97 -3.40
N TYR A 220 -3.45 -5.82 -3.72
CA TYR A 220 -2.87 -5.94 -5.06
C TYR A 220 -3.27 -7.21 -5.82
N LEU A 221 -4.13 -8.05 -5.25
CA LEU A 221 -4.50 -9.35 -5.86
C LEU A 221 -4.98 -9.19 -7.30
N GLU A 222 -5.85 -8.23 -7.52
CA GLU A 222 -6.48 -8.01 -8.83
C GLU A 222 -5.55 -7.33 -9.85
N CYS A 223 -4.34 -6.89 -9.46
CA CYS A 223 -3.32 -6.35 -10.38
C CYS A 223 -2.58 -7.43 -11.18
N GLY A 224 -2.75 -8.71 -10.82
CA GLY A 224 -2.14 -9.87 -11.45
C GLY A 224 -3.10 -11.06 -11.46
N TYR A 225 -2.53 -12.24 -11.62
CA TYR A 225 -3.26 -13.52 -11.64
C TYR A 225 -2.97 -14.34 -10.38
N GLY A 226 -2.64 -13.65 -9.28
CA GLY A 226 -2.36 -14.26 -7.98
C GLY A 226 -3.56 -15.01 -7.39
N ARG A 227 -3.29 -15.76 -6.33
CA ARG A 227 -4.30 -16.60 -5.68
C ARG A 227 -5.10 -15.85 -4.64
N SER A 228 -6.42 -15.99 -4.69
CA SER A 228 -7.31 -15.54 -3.61
C SER A 228 -7.24 -16.49 -2.41
N PHE A 229 -7.08 -15.94 -1.21
CA PHE A 229 -7.18 -16.72 0.03
C PHE A 229 -8.58 -16.68 0.66
N ALA A 230 -9.54 -15.95 0.10
CA ALA A 230 -10.91 -15.90 0.59
C ALA A 230 -11.58 -17.28 0.75
N PRO A 231 -11.37 -18.27 -0.16
CA PRO A 231 -11.95 -19.61 0.03
C PRO A 231 -11.47 -20.34 1.28
N LEU A 232 -10.32 -19.98 1.84
CA LEU A 232 -9.81 -20.58 3.08
C LEU A 232 -10.60 -20.18 4.33
N ILE A 233 -11.44 -19.13 4.27
CA ILE A 233 -12.26 -18.66 5.40
C ILE A 233 -13.16 -19.78 5.92
N SER A 234 -13.72 -20.59 5.02
CA SER A 234 -14.59 -21.73 5.43
C SER A 234 -13.86 -22.80 6.25
N ARG A 235 -12.54 -22.91 6.09
CA ARG A 235 -11.69 -23.86 6.83
C ARG A 235 -11.01 -23.20 8.03
N PHE A 236 -10.70 -21.92 7.94
CA PHE A 236 -9.93 -21.16 8.93
C PHE A 236 -10.72 -19.92 9.37
N PRO A 237 -11.58 -20.03 10.41
CA PRO A 237 -12.39 -18.88 10.88
C PRO A 237 -11.55 -17.74 11.47
N ASN A 238 -10.27 -17.97 11.75
CA ASN A 238 -9.31 -16.96 12.16
C ASN A 238 -8.69 -16.16 10.99
N LEU A 239 -9.10 -16.42 9.74
CA LEU A 239 -8.63 -15.67 8.57
C LEU A 239 -9.50 -14.43 8.32
N ILE A 240 -8.84 -13.28 8.13
CA ILE A 240 -9.43 -12.02 7.69
C ILE A 240 -8.69 -11.58 6.42
N VAL A 241 -9.39 -11.46 5.30
CA VAL A 241 -8.82 -10.97 4.05
C VAL A 241 -9.27 -9.53 3.83
N THR A 242 -8.33 -8.61 3.50
CA THR A 242 -8.68 -7.24 3.11
C THR A 242 -8.42 -6.99 1.63
N ARG A 243 -9.28 -6.23 0.97
CA ARG A 243 -9.19 -5.86 -0.44
C ARG A 243 -9.63 -4.42 -0.67
N THR A 244 -9.27 -3.87 -1.83
CA THR A 244 -9.55 -2.45 -2.13
C THR A 244 -9.95 -2.23 -3.58
N MET A 245 -10.80 -1.24 -3.80
CA MET A 245 -11.13 -0.72 -5.13
C MET A 245 -10.08 0.29 -5.63
N SER A 246 -9.08 0.62 -4.81
CA SER A 246 -8.11 1.70 -5.08
C SER A 246 -7.02 1.33 -6.09
N LYS A 247 -6.74 0.03 -6.31
CA LYS A 247 -5.61 -0.42 -7.14
C LYS A 247 -6.09 -0.85 -8.52
N ALA A 248 -6.25 -2.13 -8.80
CA ALA A 248 -6.66 -2.62 -10.11
C ALA A 248 -7.96 -2.02 -10.63
N TYR A 249 -8.94 -1.78 -9.77
CA TYR A 249 -10.20 -1.15 -10.16
C TYR A 249 -10.07 0.33 -10.56
N GLY A 250 -8.95 1.01 -10.27
CA GLY A 250 -8.75 2.41 -10.64
C GLY A 250 -9.64 3.42 -9.89
N LEU A 251 -10.15 3.06 -8.72
CA LEU A 251 -11.13 3.85 -7.96
C LEU A 251 -10.55 4.36 -6.63
N ALA A 252 -9.28 4.79 -6.64
CA ALA A 252 -8.61 5.26 -5.42
C ALA A 252 -9.32 6.44 -4.74
N ALA A 253 -9.86 7.37 -5.51
CA ALA A 253 -10.51 8.58 -5.02
C ALA A 253 -11.88 8.33 -4.35
N VAL A 254 -12.58 7.25 -4.69
CA VAL A 254 -13.91 6.98 -4.13
C VAL A 254 -13.85 6.33 -2.73
N ARG A 255 -12.65 5.93 -2.31
CA ARG A 255 -12.37 5.44 -0.95
C ARG A 255 -13.25 4.26 -0.54
N VAL A 256 -13.25 3.17 -1.32
CA VAL A 256 -13.95 1.92 -0.97
C VAL A 256 -12.95 0.77 -0.87
N GLY A 257 -13.03 0.02 0.21
CA GLY A 257 -12.38 -1.24 0.44
C GLY A 257 -13.32 -2.19 1.17
N TYR A 258 -12.91 -3.44 1.30
CA TYR A 258 -13.71 -4.45 1.96
C TYR A 258 -12.85 -5.49 2.67
N GLY A 259 -13.45 -6.07 3.72
CA GLY A 259 -12.91 -7.20 4.45
C GLY A 259 -13.79 -8.42 4.24
N LEU A 260 -13.17 -9.60 4.22
CA LEU A 260 -13.81 -10.90 4.12
C LEU A 260 -13.36 -11.73 5.31
N ALA A 261 -14.30 -12.30 6.06
CA ALA A 261 -14.01 -13.15 7.22
C ALA A 261 -15.21 -14.05 7.56
N ASP A 262 -15.01 -14.92 8.54
CA ASP A 262 -16.13 -15.64 9.15
C ASP A 262 -17.24 -14.67 9.62
N PRO A 263 -18.53 -14.98 9.44
CA PRO A 263 -19.64 -14.10 9.86
C PRO A 263 -19.55 -13.63 11.32
N ALA A 264 -19.08 -14.47 12.24
CA ALA A 264 -18.93 -14.07 13.64
C ALA A 264 -17.84 -13.01 13.83
N VAL A 265 -16.76 -13.07 13.04
CA VAL A 265 -15.72 -12.02 13.00
C VAL A 265 -16.29 -10.73 12.42
N ILE A 266 -17.04 -10.82 11.31
CA ILE A 266 -17.70 -9.65 10.69
C ILE A 266 -18.63 -8.95 11.69
N ASP A 267 -19.45 -9.70 12.42
CA ASP A 267 -20.36 -9.12 13.45
C ASP A 267 -19.58 -8.36 14.53
N LEU A 268 -18.41 -8.87 14.91
CA LEU A 268 -17.55 -8.21 15.89
C LEU A 268 -16.93 -6.91 15.30
N LEU A 269 -16.44 -6.96 14.07
CA LEU A 269 -15.86 -5.79 13.38
C LEU A 269 -16.91 -4.68 13.17
N LEU A 270 -18.16 -5.04 12.88
CA LEU A 270 -19.26 -4.09 12.70
C LEU A 270 -19.58 -3.28 13.96
N ARG A 271 -19.25 -3.79 15.17
CA ARG A 271 -19.42 -3.03 16.44
C ARG A 271 -18.40 -1.91 16.59
N VAL A 272 -17.25 -2.02 15.93
CA VAL A 272 -16.14 -1.08 16.02
C VAL A 272 -16.13 -0.10 14.85
N ARG A 273 -16.67 -0.53 13.68
CA ARG A 273 -16.70 0.28 12.46
C ARG A 273 -17.53 1.55 12.64
N ILE A 274 -17.04 2.66 12.08
CA ILE A 274 -17.78 3.93 12.06
C ILE A 274 -19.05 3.78 11.18
N PRO A 275 -20.24 4.14 11.69
CA PRO A 275 -21.45 4.12 10.87
C PRO A 275 -21.32 5.00 9.62
N PHE A 276 -21.87 4.53 8.50
CA PHE A 276 -21.92 5.29 7.23
C PHE A 276 -20.55 5.71 6.67
N SER A 277 -19.47 5.00 6.99
CA SER A 277 -18.11 5.34 6.54
C SER A 277 -17.93 5.22 5.02
N VAL A 278 -18.75 4.42 4.33
CA VAL A 278 -18.74 4.28 2.87
C VAL A 278 -19.84 5.16 2.27
N SER A 279 -19.45 6.09 1.38
CA SER A 279 -20.38 6.99 0.72
C SER A 279 -21.28 6.27 -0.28
N LEU A 280 -22.50 6.78 -0.51
CA LEU A 280 -23.40 6.26 -1.53
C LEU A 280 -22.76 6.35 -2.93
N VAL A 281 -22.08 7.43 -3.24
CA VAL A 281 -21.37 7.65 -4.51
C VAL A 281 -20.30 6.59 -4.74
N GLY A 282 -19.45 6.35 -3.73
CA GLY A 282 -18.42 5.32 -3.78
C GLY A 282 -19.01 3.92 -3.94
N ALA A 283 -20.06 3.60 -3.18
CA ALA A 283 -20.71 2.29 -3.25
C ALA A 283 -21.32 2.02 -4.65
N ARG A 284 -22.00 3.00 -5.24
CA ARG A 284 -22.62 2.86 -6.57
C ARG A 284 -21.58 2.77 -7.68
N ALA A 285 -20.53 3.59 -7.63
CA ALA A 285 -19.42 3.50 -8.57
C ALA A 285 -18.73 2.13 -8.53
N CYS A 286 -18.44 1.63 -7.33
CA CYS A 286 -17.82 0.32 -7.15
C CYS A 286 -18.73 -0.83 -7.59
N LEU A 287 -20.03 -0.74 -7.32
CA LEU A 287 -21.00 -1.73 -7.78
C LEU A 287 -21.05 -1.81 -9.30
N ALA A 288 -21.05 -0.65 -9.98
CA ALA A 288 -20.98 -0.59 -11.43
C ALA A 288 -19.69 -1.24 -11.95
N ALA A 289 -18.55 -0.92 -11.37
CA ALA A 289 -17.26 -1.50 -11.75
C ALA A 289 -17.19 -3.02 -11.56
N VAL A 290 -17.78 -3.55 -10.48
CA VAL A 290 -17.81 -5.01 -10.21
C VAL A 290 -18.74 -5.73 -11.20
N ARG A 291 -19.84 -5.11 -11.59
CA ARG A 291 -20.83 -5.70 -12.48
C ARG A 291 -20.50 -5.52 -13.96
N GLU A 292 -19.64 -4.56 -14.31
CA GLU A 292 -19.30 -4.30 -15.71
C GLU A 292 -18.44 -5.43 -16.30
N PRO A 293 -18.94 -6.11 -17.34
CA PRO A 293 -18.21 -7.23 -17.95
C PRO A 293 -16.83 -6.81 -18.48
N GLY A 294 -15.81 -7.51 -18.06
CA GLY A 294 -14.42 -7.28 -18.49
C GLY A 294 -13.75 -6.01 -17.95
N TYR A 295 -14.40 -5.23 -17.09
CA TYR A 295 -13.83 -4.02 -16.49
C TYR A 295 -12.48 -4.31 -15.79
N LEU A 296 -12.50 -5.25 -14.87
CA LEU A 296 -11.32 -5.65 -14.13
C LEU A 296 -10.29 -6.36 -15.03
N ASP A 297 -10.74 -7.23 -15.95
CA ASP A 297 -9.84 -8.01 -16.81
C ASP A 297 -9.05 -7.14 -17.80
N ARG A 298 -9.65 -6.06 -18.32
CA ARG A 298 -8.95 -5.08 -19.16
C ARG A 298 -7.81 -4.40 -18.38
N ARG A 299 -8.07 -3.99 -17.16
CA ARG A 299 -7.10 -3.33 -16.28
C ARG A 299 -6.01 -4.27 -15.83
N ARG A 300 -6.38 -5.47 -15.43
CA ARG A 300 -5.43 -6.53 -15.03
C ARG A 300 -4.46 -6.86 -16.16
N ARG A 301 -4.96 -7.08 -17.36
CA ARG A 301 -4.13 -7.35 -18.54
C ARG A 301 -3.18 -6.20 -18.80
N TYR A 302 -3.70 -4.98 -18.88
CA TYR A 302 -2.88 -3.79 -19.10
C TYR A 302 -1.74 -3.68 -18.06
N ILE A 303 -2.07 -3.79 -16.79
CA ILE A 303 -1.07 -3.73 -15.69
C ILE A 303 -0.04 -4.84 -15.82
N SER A 304 -0.47 -6.07 -16.11
CA SER A 304 0.44 -7.21 -16.24
C SER A 304 1.36 -7.07 -17.45
N ASP A 305 0.82 -6.73 -18.61
CA ASP A 305 1.58 -6.62 -19.86
C ASP A 305 2.64 -5.50 -19.74
N GLU A 306 2.27 -4.34 -19.23
CA GLU A 306 3.20 -3.23 -19.04
C GLU A 306 4.23 -3.51 -17.94
N ARG A 307 3.83 -4.14 -16.83
CA ARG A 307 4.76 -4.56 -15.78
C ARG A 307 5.82 -5.52 -16.32
N ASP A 308 5.40 -6.54 -17.07
CA ASP A 308 6.29 -7.54 -17.62
C ASP A 308 7.24 -6.94 -18.67
N ARG A 309 6.76 -5.98 -19.46
CA ARG A 309 7.55 -5.19 -20.41
C ARG A 309 8.62 -4.35 -19.68
N LEU A 310 8.24 -3.60 -18.65
CA LEU A 310 9.18 -2.81 -17.86
C LEU A 310 10.22 -3.71 -17.18
N PHE A 311 9.78 -4.80 -16.57
CA PHE A 311 10.63 -5.75 -15.90
C PHE A 311 11.70 -6.33 -16.86
N ALA A 312 11.30 -6.70 -18.08
CA ALA A 312 12.22 -7.23 -19.08
C ALA A 312 13.32 -6.23 -19.44
N VAL A 313 12.98 -4.95 -19.67
CA VAL A 313 13.98 -3.91 -19.98
C VAL A 313 14.87 -3.62 -18.78
N LEU A 314 14.29 -3.42 -17.60
CA LEU A 314 15.05 -3.12 -16.37
C LEU A 314 16.06 -4.23 -16.02
N SER A 315 15.72 -5.48 -16.31
CA SER A 315 16.59 -6.65 -16.07
C SER A 315 17.84 -6.68 -16.95
N THR A 316 17.90 -5.86 -18.02
CA THR A 316 19.08 -5.76 -18.89
C THR A 316 20.07 -4.69 -18.45
N LEU A 317 19.67 -3.81 -17.51
CA LEU A 317 20.49 -2.66 -17.14
C LEU A 317 21.60 -3.06 -16.14
N PRO A 318 22.83 -2.57 -16.32
CA PRO A 318 23.95 -2.95 -15.46
C PRO A 318 23.76 -2.40 -14.02
N GLY A 319 23.96 -3.25 -13.02
CA GLY A 319 23.83 -2.86 -11.62
C GLY A 319 22.40 -2.63 -11.12
N VAL A 320 21.40 -2.97 -11.93
CA VAL A 320 19.97 -2.84 -11.62
C VAL A 320 19.36 -4.20 -11.45
N VAL A 321 18.65 -4.41 -10.35
CA VAL A 321 17.92 -5.66 -10.07
C VAL A 321 16.46 -5.35 -9.80
N PRO A 322 15.57 -5.42 -10.81
CA PRO A 322 14.13 -5.30 -10.58
C PRO A 322 13.64 -6.56 -9.85
N TRP A 323 12.78 -6.39 -8.84
CA TRP A 323 12.18 -7.52 -8.16
C TRP A 323 10.96 -8.03 -8.93
N PRO A 324 10.81 -9.35 -9.12
CA PRO A 324 9.59 -9.93 -9.67
C PRO A 324 8.37 -9.47 -8.89
N SER A 325 7.32 -9.05 -9.59
CA SER A 325 6.16 -8.44 -8.95
C SER A 325 4.85 -8.95 -9.53
N GLU A 326 3.87 -9.17 -8.66
CA GLU A 326 2.48 -9.47 -8.99
C GLU A 326 1.54 -8.28 -8.72
N THR A 327 2.14 -7.11 -8.44
CA THR A 327 1.42 -5.87 -8.12
C THR A 327 1.33 -4.93 -9.34
N ASN A 328 0.86 -3.71 -9.15
CA ASN A 328 0.92 -2.63 -10.15
C ASN A 328 2.17 -1.74 -9.99
N PHE A 329 3.25 -2.27 -9.46
CA PHE A 329 4.53 -1.58 -9.33
C PHE A 329 5.70 -2.56 -9.45
N ILE A 330 6.89 -2.03 -9.67
CA ILE A 330 8.17 -2.76 -9.59
C ILE A 330 9.05 -2.05 -8.57
N THR A 331 9.60 -2.79 -7.62
CA THR A 331 10.71 -2.31 -6.78
C THR A 331 12.02 -2.69 -7.44
N ILE A 332 12.92 -1.73 -7.52
CA ILE A 332 14.18 -1.81 -8.27
C ILE A 332 15.31 -1.58 -7.27
N ASP A 333 16.18 -2.58 -7.10
CA ASP A 333 17.43 -2.44 -6.38
C ASP A 333 18.48 -1.81 -7.30
N VAL A 334 18.97 -0.66 -6.91
CA VAL A 334 20.04 0.09 -7.61
C VAL A 334 21.32 0.15 -6.80
N THR A 335 21.45 -0.62 -5.73
CA THR A 335 22.59 -0.61 -4.80
C THR A 335 23.92 -0.82 -5.53
N ALA A 336 23.95 -1.77 -6.47
CA ALA A 336 25.16 -2.12 -7.22
C ALA A 336 25.60 -1.04 -8.23
N THR A 337 24.77 -0.04 -8.50
CA THR A 337 25.17 1.13 -9.33
C THR A 337 26.08 2.09 -8.59
N GLY A 338 26.19 1.98 -7.25
CA GLY A 338 26.96 2.89 -6.41
C GLY A 338 26.34 4.28 -6.22
N ARG A 339 25.12 4.54 -6.76
CA ARG A 339 24.42 5.83 -6.62
C ARG A 339 23.28 5.75 -5.61
N PRO A 340 23.01 6.85 -4.87
CA PRO A 340 21.84 6.95 -4.02
C PRO A 340 20.54 6.84 -4.82
N SER A 341 19.54 6.15 -4.27
CA SER A 341 18.19 6.05 -4.88
C SER A 341 17.48 7.42 -4.99
N SER A 342 17.89 8.40 -4.17
CA SER A 342 17.42 9.79 -4.23
C SER A 342 17.74 10.46 -5.57
N ASP A 343 18.89 10.14 -6.17
CA ASP A 343 19.34 10.77 -7.42
C ASP A 343 18.43 10.34 -8.58
N TYR A 344 18.10 9.05 -8.67
CA TYR A 344 17.15 8.54 -9.66
C TYR A 344 15.77 9.18 -9.53
N VAL A 345 15.29 9.39 -8.30
CA VAL A 345 14.01 10.06 -8.05
C VAL A 345 14.07 11.53 -8.41
N ALA A 346 15.19 12.22 -8.13
CA ALA A 346 15.38 13.63 -8.49
C ALA A 346 15.49 13.85 -10.00
N GLU A 347 16.26 13.01 -10.69
CA GLU A 347 16.40 13.04 -12.16
C GLU A 347 15.08 12.75 -12.86
N ALA A 348 14.34 11.74 -12.39
CA ALA A 348 13.01 11.45 -12.90
C ALA A 348 12.05 12.63 -12.71
N LYS A 349 12.09 13.29 -11.55
CA LYS A 349 11.27 14.47 -11.27
C LYS A 349 11.60 15.64 -12.19
N ALA A 350 12.89 15.86 -12.52
CA ALA A 350 13.31 16.88 -13.46
C ALA A 350 12.78 16.61 -14.89
N GLU A 351 12.52 15.36 -15.22
CA GLU A 351 11.94 14.89 -16.50
C GLU A 351 10.42 14.61 -16.39
N HIS A 352 9.75 15.26 -15.44
CA HIS A 352 8.30 15.21 -15.24
C HIS A 352 7.74 13.82 -14.82
N LEU A 353 8.53 13.00 -14.12
CA LEU A 353 8.11 11.69 -13.61
C LEU A 353 8.22 11.62 -12.08
N LEU A 354 7.16 11.28 -11.38
CA LEU A 354 7.18 11.12 -9.93
C LEU A 354 7.39 9.64 -9.58
N LEU A 355 8.56 9.33 -9.03
CA LEU A 355 8.90 7.99 -8.52
C LEU A 355 8.87 7.96 -6.99
N ARG A 356 8.96 6.78 -6.41
CA ARG A 356 9.06 6.59 -4.96
C ARG A 356 10.39 5.97 -4.56
N ARG A 357 11.10 6.63 -3.66
CA ARG A 357 12.18 5.97 -2.92
C ARG A 357 11.58 4.99 -1.92
N VAL A 358 12.12 3.78 -1.83
CA VAL A 358 11.69 2.79 -0.85
C VAL A 358 12.69 2.76 0.30
N ALA A 359 12.17 3.03 1.50
CA ALA A 359 12.87 2.81 2.75
C ALA A 359 11.93 2.00 3.65
N ALA A 360 12.34 0.83 4.07
CA ALA A 360 11.54 -0.04 4.92
C ALA A 360 12.47 -0.87 5.81
N HIS A 361 11.93 -1.43 6.87
CA HIS A 361 12.66 -2.36 7.72
C HIS A 361 13.37 -3.44 6.88
N ARG A 362 14.62 -3.74 7.20
CA ARG A 362 15.46 -4.73 6.50
C ARG A 362 15.89 -4.40 5.08
N LEU A 363 15.55 -3.24 4.56
CA LEU A 363 16.04 -2.78 3.27
C LEU A 363 17.19 -1.77 3.50
N GLU A 364 18.43 -2.28 3.53
CA GLU A 364 19.65 -1.49 3.78
C GLU A 364 20.27 -0.92 2.49
N GLY A 365 19.74 -1.34 1.32
CA GLY A 365 20.22 -0.92 0.01
C GLY A 365 19.57 0.35 -0.50
N GLN A 366 19.79 0.60 -1.79
CA GLN A 366 19.22 1.72 -2.53
C GLN A 366 18.07 1.21 -3.42
N TYR A 367 16.84 1.58 -3.08
CA TYR A 367 15.66 1.07 -3.78
C TYR A 367 14.80 2.19 -4.32
N VAL A 368 14.35 2.01 -5.56
CA VAL A 368 13.35 2.86 -6.22
C VAL A 368 12.13 2.01 -6.54
N ARG A 369 10.94 2.55 -6.36
CA ARG A 369 9.71 1.90 -6.79
C ARG A 369 9.04 2.74 -7.86
N VAL A 370 8.71 2.09 -8.97
CA VAL A 370 7.92 2.66 -10.06
C VAL A 370 6.55 2.01 -10.11
N THR A 371 5.50 2.81 -10.13
CA THR A 371 4.13 2.37 -10.42
C THR A 371 3.96 2.21 -11.92
N ILE A 372 3.20 1.21 -12.37
CA ILE A 372 2.86 1.04 -13.78
C ILE A 372 1.93 2.18 -14.20
N GLY A 373 2.42 3.02 -15.11
CA GLY A 373 1.73 4.17 -15.69
C GLY A 373 1.08 3.87 -17.04
N LEU A 374 0.70 4.92 -17.76
CA LEU A 374 0.33 4.81 -19.18
C LEU A 374 1.55 4.39 -20.02
N HIS A 375 1.30 3.85 -21.21
CA HIS A 375 2.37 3.30 -22.05
C HIS A 375 3.47 4.32 -22.35
N ASP A 376 3.09 5.54 -22.74
CA ASP A 376 4.01 6.65 -22.99
C ASP A 376 4.73 7.15 -21.72
N GLU A 377 4.07 7.13 -20.57
CA GLU A 377 4.70 7.43 -19.28
C GLU A 377 5.75 6.37 -18.92
N ASN A 378 5.43 5.10 -19.17
CA ASN A 378 6.34 3.98 -18.96
C ASN A 378 7.55 4.03 -19.90
N ASP A 379 7.35 4.41 -21.16
CA ASP A 379 8.46 4.60 -22.14
C ASP A 379 9.40 5.72 -21.71
N ARG A 380 8.85 6.86 -21.31
CA ARG A 380 9.64 7.97 -20.76
C ARG A 380 10.40 7.56 -19.51
N PHE A 381 9.75 6.81 -18.62
CA PHE A 381 10.43 6.27 -17.44
C PHE A 381 11.61 5.40 -17.83
N LEU A 382 11.44 4.45 -18.74
CA LEU A 382 12.53 3.57 -19.19
C LEU A 382 13.67 4.37 -19.85
N GLU A 383 13.36 5.38 -20.67
CA GLU A 383 14.37 6.24 -21.29
C GLU A 383 15.18 7.00 -20.24
N VAL A 384 14.51 7.70 -19.34
CA VAL A 384 15.14 8.50 -18.27
C VAL A 384 15.97 7.62 -17.36
N PHE A 385 15.39 6.52 -16.88
CA PHE A 385 16.03 5.61 -15.94
C PHE A 385 17.26 4.92 -16.55
N THR A 386 17.18 4.48 -17.81
CA THR A 386 18.31 3.88 -18.55
C THR A 386 19.45 4.88 -18.71
N ARG A 387 19.15 6.13 -19.09
CA ARG A 387 20.15 7.21 -19.19
C ARG A 387 20.83 7.47 -17.84
N SER A 388 20.06 7.50 -16.75
CA SER A 388 20.56 7.68 -15.39
C SER A 388 21.52 6.57 -14.97
N VAL A 389 21.21 5.31 -15.33
CA VAL A 389 22.07 4.15 -15.06
C VAL A 389 23.38 4.23 -15.85
N HIS A 390 23.33 4.51 -17.15
CA HIS A 390 24.53 4.60 -18.00
C HIS A 390 25.42 5.79 -17.66
N GLY A 391 24.86 6.92 -17.23
CA GLY A 391 25.62 8.05 -16.72
C GLY A 391 26.46 7.71 -15.48
N ALA A 392 25.98 6.75 -14.66
CA ALA A 392 26.71 6.25 -13.52
C ALA A 392 27.94 5.39 -13.90
N THR A 393 27.82 4.55 -14.93
CA THR A 393 28.90 3.65 -15.36
C THR A 393 30.02 4.36 -16.10
N GLY A 394 29.73 5.51 -16.75
CA GLY A 394 30.74 6.32 -17.47
C GLY A 394 31.70 7.06 -16.54
N SER A 395 31.29 7.39 -15.31
CA SER A 395 32.17 8.11 -14.36
C SER A 395 33.12 7.20 -13.56
N ALA A 396 32.86 5.89 -13.52
CA ALA A 396 33.68 4.93 -12.78
C ALA A 396 34.91 4.42 -13.56
N THR A 397 34.97 4.66 -14.89
CA THR A 397 36.08 4.20 -15.74
C THR A 397 37.21 5.24 -15.94
N ASP A 398 36.99 6.48 -15.46
CA ASP A 398 37.99 7.57 -15.70
C ASP A 398 38.92 7.81 -14.48
N THR A 399 38.88 6.99 -13.44
CA THR A 399 39.68 7.17 -12.20
C THR A 399 40.89 6.20 -12.11
N THR A 400 41.21 5.45 -13.18
CA THR A 400 42.38 4.52 -13.18
C THR A 400 43.39 4.80 -14.28
N ALA A 401 43.56 6.07 -14.66
CA ALA A 401 44.65 6.48 -15.56
C ALA A 401 45.28 7.78 -15.02
N HIS A 402 46.11 7.68 -14.01
CA HIS A 402 47.29 8.57 -13.81
C HIS A 402 48.25 7.93 -12.80
#